data_586cbfbfc224faf8019fda990024883d
#
_entry.id   586cbfbfc224faf8019fda990024883d
#
_cell.length_a   1.000
_cell.length_b   1.000
_cell.length_c   1.000
_cell.angle_alpha   90.00
_cell.angle_beta   90.00
_cell.angle_gamma   90.00
#
_symmetry.space_group_name_H-M   'P 1'
#
loop_
_entity.id
_entity.type
_entity.pdbx_description
1 polymer ?
#
loop_
_entity_poly.entity_id
_entity_poly.type
_entity_poly.pdbx_seq_one_letter_code
_entity_poly.pdbx_strand_id
1 'polypeptide(L)'
;MLLRTRIIIALIATLLVIAGIMLVQNFVSREQIQKAIVSEVSLGQDVIWRKILDSSHKQMEFYAYDSRPGMPSIWALRGKRSAIAAIEKKNPRLIERSIKKFFTGLYDKQIIDHIFIFEQNGEFVHNMSNDNVNAFDLPDISEETFKGKTFKNTIKGLGIINNELNSIVIFKIFSNGRPIGSILYGKKITPLIDSFVEGAQADFIALLKAKPLFTEKYISFEDFESNFKGNQGFIETNNRAFSLNENKLSLLNGEVIPIFFIRDITSAISEYNRIFLIAGFLILSALLLIGIIIVFILRAGFKPLYSAIDALKSLSNGNTNVDVTVSRNDEVGQIATAVKSFKEALINYGNIRSSTLKNRQEQEEKIINETLKLASLLPVEQRKEL
;
A
#
# COMPACT_ATOMS: atom_id res chain seq x y z
N MET A 1 -26.38 23.33 -33.79
CA MET A 1 -25.86 22.03 -33.28
C MET A 1 -27.06 21.19 -32.88
N LEU A 2 -27.24 20.01 -33.47
CA LEU A 2 -28.40 19.12 -33.21
C LEU A 2 -28.39 18.68 -31.72
N LEU A 3 -29.57 18.56 -31.09
CA LEU A 3 -29.76 18.14 -29.70
C LEU A 3 -28.97 16.87 -29.37
N ARG A 4 -29.01 15.91 -30.27
CA ARG A 4 -28.23 14.66 -30.21
C ARG A 4 -26.73 14.91 -29.98
N THR A 5 -26.11 15.83 -30.72
CA THR A 5 -24.67 16.12 -30.60
C THR A 5 -24.34 16.73 -29.24
N ARG A 6 -25.22 17.58 -28.70
CA ARG A 6 -25.05 18.15 -27.35
C ARG A 6 -25.10 17.07 -26.26
N ILE A 7 -26.06 16.14 -26.36
CA ILE A 7 -26.19 15.03 -25.40
C ILE A 7 -24.97 14.11 -25.47
N ILE A 8 -24.48 13.76 -26.66
CA ILE A 8 -23.27 12.92 -26.82
C ILE A 8 -22.04 13.62 -26.23
N ILE A 9 -21.86 14.90 -26.48
CA ILE A 9 -20.73 15.67 -25.92
C ILE A 9 -20.82 15.71 -24.41
N ALA A 10 -22.00 15.97 -23.83
CA ALA A 10 -22.18 15.98 -22.38
C ALA A 10 -21.85 14.62 -21.75
N LEU A 11 -22.28 13.52 -22.35
CA LEU A 11 -21.99 12.17 -21.88
C LEU A 11 -20.51 11.83 -21.99
N ILE A 12 -19.84 12.16 -23.09
CA ILE A 12 -18.40 11.97 -23.24
C ILE A 12 -17.64 12.78 -22.19
N ALA A 13 -18.04 14.05 -21.96
CA ALA A 13 -17.43 14.87 -20.93
C ALA A 13 -17.60 14.26 -19.53
N THR A 14 -18.77 13.73 -19.20
CA THR A 14 -19.02 13.04 -17.93
C THR A 14 -18.15 11.79 -17.77
N LEU A 15 -18.02 10.97 -18.82
CA LEU A 15 -17.17 9.79 -18.83
C LEU A 15 -15.68 10.15 -18.65
N LEU A 16 -15.22 11.23 -19.29
CA LEU A 16 -13.85 11.72 -19.11
C LEU A 16 -13.58 12.21 -17.68
N VAL A 17 -14.54 12.88 -17.05
CA VAL A 17 -14.43 13.30 -15.64
C VAL A 17 -14.36 12.09 -14.73
N ILE A 18 -15.21 11.09 -14.92
CA ILE A 18 -15.17 9.83 -14.13
C ILE A 18 -13.83 9.11 -14.33
N ALA A 19 -13.35 9.00 -15.58
CA ALA A 19 -12.05 8.41 -15.87
C ALA A 19 -10.92 9.17 -15.16
N GLY A 20 -10.95 10.50 -15.18
CA GLY A 20 -9.97 11.34 -14.47
C GLY A 20 -9.98 11.11 -12.97
N ILE A 21 -11.14 11.07 -12.34
CA ILE A 21 -11.28 10.77 -10.90
C ILE A 21 -10.72 9.39 -10.59
N MET A 22 -11.03 8.36 -11.38
CA MET A 22 -10.54 7.00 -11.18
C MET A 22 -9.01 6.91 -11.33
N LEU A 23 -8.42 7.63 -12.29
CA LEU A 23 -6.96 7.68 -12.45
C LEU A 23 -6.28 8.34 -11.24
N VAL A 24 -6.81 9.46 -10.75
CA VAL A 24 -6.30 10.12 -9.53
C VAL A 24 -6.40 9.19 -8.32
N GLN A 25 -7.54 8.54 -8.13
CA GLN A 25 -7.74 7.58 -7.04
C GLN A 25 -6.78 6.40 -7.13
N ASN A 26 -6.52 5.89 -8.33
CA ASN A 26 -5.56 4.82 -8.57
C ASN A 26 -4.14 5.26 -8.15
N PHE A 27 -3.72 6.47 -8.54
CA PHE A 27 -2.43 7.03 -8.17
C PHE A 27 -2.26 7.19 -6.66
N VAL A 28 -3.26 7.78 -5.97
CA VAL A 28 -3.26 7.94 -4.50
C VAL A 28 -3.22 6.58 -3.78
N SER A 29 -4.00 5.61 -4.26
CA SER A 29 -4.03 4.25 -3.70
C SER A 29 -2.67 3.57 -3.82
N ARG A 30 -1.94 3.78 -4.92
CA ARG A 30 -0.59 3.24 -5.12
C ARG A 30 0.38 3.73 -4.03
N GLU A 31 0.39 5.04 -3.75
CA GLU A 31 1.25 5.61 -2.70
C GLU A 31 0.90 5.09 -1.31
N GLN A 32 -0.38 4.96 -1.00
CA GLN A 32 -0.84 4.40 0.29
C GLN A 32 -0.43 2.95 0.46
N ILE A 33 -0.53 2.13 -0.58
CA ILE A 33 -0.12 0.72 -0.55
C ILE A 33 1.40 0.60 -0.39
N GLN A 34 2.19 1.41 -1.09
CA GLN A 34 3.65 1.43 -0.88
C GLN A 34 4.00 1.71 0.59
N LYS A 35 3.39 2.73 1.19
CA LYS A 35 3.56 3.05 2.62
C LYS A 35 3.13 1.91 3.53
N ALA A 36 2.04 1.23 3.22
CA ALA A 36 1.54 0.09 3.98
C ALA A 36 2.52 -1.09 3.92
N ILE A 37 3.05 -1.44 2.73
CA ILE A 37 4.06 -2.50 2.57
C ILE A 37 5.30 -2.19 3.40
N VAL A 38 5.83 -0.96 3.30
CA VAL A 38 7.01 -0.55 4.07
C VAL A 38 6.73 -0.65 5.56
N SER A 39 5.57 -0.19 6.03
CA SER A 39 5.18 -0.26 7.45
C SER A 39 5.06 -1.70 7.95
N GLU A 40 4.43 -2.59 7.20
CA GLU A 40 4.27 -4.00 7.57
C GLU A 40 5.63 -4.73 7.63
N VAL A 41 6.48 -4.50 6.62
CA VAL A 41 7.83 -5.05 6.58
C VAL A 41 8.65 -4.55 7.78
N SER A 42 8.57 -3.25 8.09
CA SER A 42 9.29 -2.65 9.21
C SER A 42 8.87 -3.24 10.55
N LEU A 43 7.57 -3.41 10.78
CA LEU A 43 7.06 -4.07 12.00
C LEU A 43 7.54 -5.51 12.13
N GLY A 44 7.53 -6.25 11.03
CA GLY A 44 8.06 -7.62 11.00
C GLY A 44 9.55 -7.70 11.36
N GLN A 45 10.36 -6.81 10.82
CA GLN A 45 11.79 -6.70 11.12
C GLN A 45 12.05 -6.40 12.60
N ASP A 46 11.32 -5.45 13.18
CA ASP A 46 11.42 -5.10 14.59
C ASP A 46 11.11 -6.27 15.52
N VAL A 47 10.06 -7.01 15.21
CA VAL A 47 9.67 -8.19 16.00
C VAL A 47 10.75 -9.27 15.94
N ILE A 48 11.29 -9.54 14.74
CA ILE A 48 12.36 -10.54 14.56
C ILE A 48 13.60 -10.12 15.34
N TRP A 49 14.05 -8.87 15.19
CA TRP A 49 15.22 -8.35 15.88
C TRP A 49 15.10 -8.43 17.40
N ARG A 50 13.98 -7.93 17.94
CA ARG A 50 13.73 -7.99 19.41
C ARG A 50 13.69 -9.43 19.91
N LYS A 51 13.11 -10.36 19.15
CA LYS A 51 13.04 -11.77 19.51
C LYS A 51 14.42 -12.42 19.53
N ILE A 52 15.30 -12.09 18.57
CA ILE A 52 16.67 -12.58 18.51
C ILE A 52 17.48 -12.08 19.72
N LEU A 53 17.41 -10.77 20.02
CA LEU A 53 18.07 -10.19 21.18
C LEU A 53 17.55 -10.78 22.50
N ASP A 54 16.23 -10.86 22.66
CA ASP A 54 15.63 -11.42 23.89
C ASP A 54 16.00 -12.90 24.06
N SER A 55 16.03 -13.67 22.96
CA SER A 55 16.47 -15.07 22.97
C SER A 55 17.94 -15.19 23.41
N SER A 56 18.83 -14.33 22.90
CA SER A 56 20.24 -14.28 23.29
C SER A 56 20.38 -13.95 24.77
N HIS A 57 19.70 -12.91 25.25
CA HIS A 57 19.70 -12.53 26.66
C HIS A 57 19.17 -13.65 27.56
N LYS A 58 18.06 -14.29 27.21
CA LYS A 58 17.48 -15.40 27.95
C LYS A 58 18.43 -16.61 28.01
N GLN A 59 19.10 -16.88 26.88
CA GLN A 59 20.09 -17.96 26.84
C GLN A 59 21.25 -17.69 27.79
N MET A 60 21.82 -16.49 27.76
CA MET A 60 22.90 -16.11 28.70
C MET A 60 22.41 -16.15 30.15
N GLU A 61 21.23 -15.65 30.44
CA GLU A 61 20.60 -15.64 31.76
C GLU A 61 20.32 -17.06 32.26
N PHE A 62 19.82 -17.95 31.38
CA PHE A 62 19.61 -19.36 31.72
C PHE A 62 20.89 -20.01 32.23
N TYR A 63 22.00 -19.83 31.51
CA TYR A 63 23.29 -20.37 31.94
C TYR A 63 23.91 -19.64 33.14
N ALA A 64 23.48 -18.42 33.42
CA ALA A 64 23.83 -17.72 34.64
C ALA A 64 23.18 -18.34 35.90
N TYR A 65 21.92 -18.83 35.78
CA TYR A 65 21.14 -19.30 36.91
C TYR A 65 20.78 -20.79 36.91
N ASP A 66 21.13 -21.55 35.87
CA ASP A 66 20.81 -22.97 35.80
C ASP A 66 21.58 -23.77 36.83
N SER A 67 20.86 -24.42 37.72
CA SER A 67 21.42 -25.25 38.82
C SER A 67 21.38 -26.76 38.54
N ARG A 68 21.05 -27.20 37.30
CA ARG A 68 20.97 -28.61 36.97
C ARG A 68 22.33 -29.32 37.06
N PRO A 69 22.40 -30.58 37.59
CA PRO A 69 23.62 -31.34 37.63
C PRO A 69 24.23 -31.54 36.23
N GLY A 70 25.53 -31.29 36.10
CA GLY A 70 26.24 -31.44 34.81
C GLY A 70 26.20 -30.24 33.87
N MET A 71 25.38 -29.19 34.16
CA MET A 71 25.40 -27.95 33.42
C MET A 71 26.38 -26.96 34.03
N PRO A 72 27.19 -26.27 33.19
CA PRO A 72 28.02 -25.17 33.69
C PRO A 72 27.08 -24.01 34.07
N SER A 73 26.86 -23.79 35.33
CA SER A 73 26.11 -22.66 35.86
C SER A 73 26.93 -21.87 36.84
N ILE A 74 26.57 -20.59 37.05
CA ILE A 74 27.18 -19.79 38.14
C ILE A 74 26.86 -20.37 39.51
N TRP A 75 25.77 -21.11 39.65
CA TRP A 75 25.54 -21.95 40.82
C TRP A 75 26.61 -23.04 40.95
N ALA A 76 27.31 -23.45 39.86
CA ALA A 76 28.52 -24.26 39.94
C ALA A 76 29.68 -23.49 40.58
N LEU A 77 29.72 -22.16 40.49
CA LEU A 77 30.59 -21.32 41.32
C LEU A 77 30.14 -21.33 42.80
N ARG A 78 28.85 -21.43 43.09
CA ARG A 78 28.32 -21.62 44.47
C ARG A 78 28.79 -22.91 45.09
N GLY A 79 28.92 -23.99 44.30
CA GLY A 79 29.52 -25.25 44.76
C GLY A 79 31.03 -25.24 44.85
N LYS A 80 31.73 -24.32 44.19
CA LYS A 80 33.19 -24.18 44.24
C LYS A 80 33.58 -23.02 45.14
N ARG A 81 33.63 -23.28 46.43
CA ARG A 81 34.20 -22.33 47.42
C ARG A 81 35.49 -21.66 46.92
N SER A 82 36.27 -22.35 46.05
CA SER A 82 37.47 -21.84 45.41
C SER A 82 37.26 -20.64 44.47
N ALA A 83 36.21 -20.62 43.66
CA ALA A 83 35.97 -19.50 42.72
C ALA A 83 35.47 -18.25 43.46
N ILE A 84 34.53 -18.43 44.39
CA ILE A 84 34.04 -17.34 45.24
C ILE A 84 35.19 -16.76 46.07
N ALA A 85 36.00 -17.63 46.74
CA ALA A 85 37.17 -17.21 47.51
C ALA A 85 38.24 -16.54 46.63
N ALA A 86 38.40 -16.94 45.38
CA ALA A 86 39.33 -16.31 44.46
C ALA A 86 38.86 -14.89 44.05
N ILE A 87 37.55 -14.70 43.86
CA ILE A 87 36.95 -13.38 43.58
C ILE A 87 37.04 -12.48 44.81
N GLU A 88 36.69 -12.99 46.00
CA GLU A 88 36.85 -12.25 47.27
C GLU A 88 38.30 -11.83 47.54
N LYS A 89 39.27 -12.68 47.20
CA LYS A 89 40.73 -12.38 47.35
C LYS A 89 41.27 -11.53 46.19
N LYS A 90 40.45 -11.20 45.20
CA LYS A 90 40.83 -10.42 44.00
C LYS A 90 42.09 -11.01 43.31
N ASN A 91 42.21 -12.35 43.27
CA ASN A 91 43.37 -13.00 42.71
C ASN A 91 43.13 -13.50 41.28
N PRO A 92 43.63 -12.80 40.23
CA PRO A 92 43.32 -13.09 38.83
C PRO A 92 43.71 -14.53 38.43
N ARG A 93 44.85 -15.03 38.87
CA ARG A 93 45.31 -16.40 38.53
C ARG A 93 44.40 -17.49 39.12
N LEU A 94 43.91 -17.29 40.36
CA LEU A 94 42.96 -18.22 40.97
C LEU A 94 41.58 -18.12 40.33
N ILE A 95 41.16 -16.94 39.95
CA ILE A 95 39.91 -16.72 39.23
C ILE A 95 39.96 -17.45 37.88
N GLU A 96 40.99 -17.19 37.08
CA GLU A 96 41.17 -17.84 35.78
C GLU A 96 41.11 -19.37 35.90
N ARG A 97 41.94 -19.94 36.80
CA ARG A 97 41.97 -21.40 37.02
C ARG A 97 40.60 -21.97 37.44
N SER A 98 39.83 -21.23 38.19
CA SER A 98 38.55 -21.68 38.73
C SER A 98 37.41 -21.63 37.71
N ILE A 99 37.42 -20.65 36.80
CA ILE A 99 36.34 -20.42 35.85
C ILE A 99 36.64 -20.79 34.39
N LYS A 100 37.93 -21.10 34.07
CA LYS A 100 38.38 -21.41 32.71
C LYS A 100 37.54 -22.50 32.05
N LYS A 101 37.32 -23.62 32.71
CA LYS A 101 36.56 -24.74 32.18
C LYS A 101 35.08 -24.36 31.93
N PHE A 102 34.54 -23.50 32.79
CA PHE A 102 33.18 -22.98 32.65
C PHE A 102 33.08 -22.04 31.44
N PHE A 103 33.99 -21.08 31.32
CA PHE A 103 34.08 -20.17 30.21
C PHE A 103 34.20 -20.92 28.88
N THR A 104 35.17 -21.82 28.74
CA THR A 104 35.38 -22.63 27.53
C THR A 104 34.09 -23.38 27.14
N GLY A 105 33.41 -23.99 28.11
CA GLY A 105 32.17 -24.72 27.83
C GLY A 105 31.00 -23.83 27.36
N LEU A 106 30.95 -22.56 27.75
CA LEU A 106 29.95 -21.60 27.22
C LEU A 106 30.38 -21.01 25.88
N TYR A 107 31.67 -20.76 25.71
CA TYR A 107 32.26 -20.29 24.47
C TYR A 107 32.06 -21.30 23.32
N ASP A 108 32.42 -22.56 23.56
CA ASP A 108 32.27 -23.65 22.59
C ASP A 108 30.80 -23.85 22.14
N LYS A 109 29.85 -23.52 23.01
CA LYS A 109 28.42 -23.52 22.72
C LYS A 109 27.93 -22.22 22.10
N GLN A 110 28.80 -21.28 21.82
CA GLN A 110 28.47 -19.95 21.28
C GLN A 110 27.45 -19.17 22.12
N ILE A 111 27.48 -19.34 23.44
CA ILE A 111 26.59 -18.65 24.37
C ILE A 111 27.14 -17.29 24.76
N ILE A 112 28.47 -17.23 25.01
CA ILE A 112 29.21 -16.03 25.37
C ILE A 112 30.57 -16.01 24.67
N ASP A 113 31.08 -14.81 24.42
CA ASP A 113 32.42 -14.56 23.90
C ASP A 113 33.35 -13.97 24.99
N HIS A 114 32.74 -13.29 25.96
CA HIS A 114 33.46 -12.57 27.01
C HIS A 114 32.84 -12.79 28.39
N ILE A 115 33.67 -12.87 29.41
CA ILE A 115 33.30 -12.75 30.83
C ILE A 115 34.13 -11.63 31.44
N PHE A 116 33.50 -10.69 32.14
CA PHE A 116 34.13 -9.68 32.95
C PHE A 116 33.64 -9.82 34.40
N ILE A 117 34.55 -9.66 35.36
CA ILE A 117 34.26 -9.73 36.79
C ILE A 117 34.58 -8.37 37.39
N PHE A 118 33.62 -7.83 38.10
CA PHE A 118 33.71 -6.54 38.76
C PHE A 118 33.49 -6.70 40.27
N GLU A 119 34.09 -5.82 41.07
CA GLU A 119 33.75 -5.64 42.47
C GLU A 119 32.36 -5.07 42.69
N GLN A 120 31.92 -5.01 43.94
CA GLN A 120 30.66 -4.44 44.32
C GLN A 120 30.55 -2.92 43.98
N ASN A 121 31.71 -2.24 44.01
CA ASN A 121 31.80 -0.80 43.66
C ASN A 121 31.91 -0.56 42.12
N GLY A 122 32.00 -1.60 41.30
CA GLY A 122 32.17 -1.53 39.86
C GLY A 122 33.63 -1.57 39.38
N GLU A 123 34.60 -1.70 40.31
CA GLU A 123 36.01 -1.84 39.88
C GLU A 123 36.24 -3.17 39.16
N PHE A 124 37.05 -3.11 38.11
CA PHE A 124 37.42 -4.29 37.33
C PHE A 124 38.34 -5.22 38.09
N VAL A 125 38.06 -6.52 38.08
CA VAL A 125 38.86 -7.54 38.72
C VAL A 125 39.57 -8.43 37.72
N HIS A 126 38.84 -8.96 36.73
CA HIS A 126 39.37 -9.93 35.77
C HIS A 126 38.46 -10.08 34.56
N ASN A 127 39.04 -10.43 33.44
CA ASN A 127 38.28 -10.82 32.23
C ASN A 127 38.77 -12.17 31.69
N MET A 128 37.90 -12.83 30.99
CA MET A 128 38.22 -13.96 30.13
C MET A 128 37.55 -13.73 28.77
N SER A 129 38.36 -13.84 27.74
CA SER A 129 37.95 -13.75 26.36
C SER A 129 38.84 -14.66 25.54
N ASN A 130 38.32 -15.17 24.42
CA ASN A 130 39.17 -15.90 23.48
C ASN A 130 39.90 -14.92 22.52
N ASP A 131 39.44 -13.69 22.45
CA ASP A 131 40.13 -12.60 21.77
C ASP A 131 41.14 -11.99 22.76
N ASN A 132 42.26 -11.43 22.27
CA ASN A 132 43.22 -10.67 23.07
C ASN A 132 42.60 -9.34 23.55
N VAL A 133 41.58 -9.42 24.38
CA VAL A 133 40.94 -8.23 24.99
C VAL A 133 41.83 -7.77 26.12
N ASN A 134 42.48 -6.64 25.96
CA ASN A 134 43.30 -6.03 26.98
C ASN A 134 42.43 -5.49 28.13
N ALA A 135 43.04 -5.36 29.32
CA ALA A 135 42.34 -4.77 30.48
C ALA A 135 41.85 -3.31 30.26
N PHE A 136 42.30 -2.67 29.18
CA PHE A 136 41.88 -1.32 28.77
C PHE A 136 40.63 -1.30 27.88
N ASP A 137 40.20 -2.44 27.34
CA ASP A 137 39.02 -2.58 26.51
C ASP A 137 37.79 -2.96 27.35
N LEU A 138 37.67 -2.32 28.52
CA LEU A 138 36.51 -2.53 29.41
C LEU A 138 35.22 -2.10 28.69
N PRO A 139 34.14 -2.86 28.91
CA PRO A 139 32.86 -2.45 28.39
C PRO A 139 32.50 -1.05 28.89
N ASP A 140 32.17 -0.15 27.97
CA ASP A 140 31.72 1.19 28.29
C ASP A 140 30.30 1.11 28.88
N ILE A 141 30.28 0.93 30.22
CA ILE A 141 29.06 0.79 31.01
C ILE A 141 29.09 1.85 32.07
N SER A 142 27.99 2.57 32.24
CA SER A 142 27.92 3.61 33.26
C SER A 142 28.15 3.01 34.66
N GLU A 143 28.97 3.68 35.47
CA GLU A 143 29.22 3.25 36.88
C GLU A 143 27.91 3.13 37.68
N GLU A 144 26.91 3.90 37.36
CA GLU A 144 25.56 3.83 37.96
C GLU A 144 24.93 2.45 37.78
N THR A 145 25.26 1.74 36.69
CA THR A 145 24.78 0.39 36.42
C THR A 145 25.24 -0.59 37.51
N PHE A 146 26.43 -0.39 38.10
CA PHE A 146 26.97 -1.23 39.15
C PHE A 146 26.60 -0.75 40.58
N LYS A 147 26.43 0.57 40.78
CA LYS A 147 26.17 1.21 42.08
C LYS A 147 24.72 1.17 42.53
N GLY A 148 23.77 0.84 41.66
CA GLY A 148 22.33 0.89 41.95
C GLY A 148 21.93 -0.09 43.08
N LYS A 149 21.37 0.45 44.19
CA LYS A 149 20.77 -0.33 45.29
C LYS A 149 19.60 -1.21 44.84
N THR A 150 19.01 -0.92 43.69
CA THR A 150 17.85 -1.58 43.06
C THR A 150 18.19 -2.80 42.23
N PHE A 151 19.46 -3.25 42.25
CA PHE A 151 19.90 -4.38 41.45
C PHE A 151 19.41 -5.71 42.05
N LYS A 152 18.09 -5.93 42.04
CA LYS A 152 17.52 -7.23 42.44
C LYS A 152 17.58 -8.26 41.33
N ASN A 153 17.64 -7.82 40.05
CA ASN A 153 17.54 -8.64 38.88
C ASN A 153 18.76 -8.45 37.95
N THR A 154 18.85 -9.29 36.94
CA THR A 154 19.78 -9.21 35.84
C THR A 154 19.56 -7.91 35.02
N ILE A 155 20.65 -7.22 34.66
CA ILE A 155 20.63 -6.14 33.69
C ILE A 155 20.93 -6.73 32.33
N LYS A 156 20.16 -6.34 31.32
CA LYS A 156 20.29 -6.80 29.94
C LYS A 156 20.36 -5.59 29.03
N GLY A 157 21.18 -5.66 28.00
CA GLY A 157 21.32 -4.59 27.05
C GLY A 157 22.38 -4.85 26.01
N LEU A 158 22.79 -3.79 25.37
CA LEU A 158 23.86 -3.78 24.40
C LEU A 158 24.99 -2.88 24.91
N GLY A 159 26.22 -3.19 24.54
CA GLY A 159 27.38 -2.38 24.87
C GLY A 159 28.52 -2.64 23.91
N ILE A 160 29.51 -1.78 23.93
CA ILE A 160 30.73 -1.90 23.13
C ILE A 160 31.82 -2.56 23.96
N ILE A 161 32.39 -3.63 23.44
CA ILE A 161 33.55 -4.31 23.99
C ILE A 161 34.57 -4.42 22.85
N ASN A 162 35.78 -3.92 23.04
CA ASN A 162 36.86 -3.95 22.04
C ASN A 162 36.40 -3.36 20.66
N ASN A 163 35.73 -2.22 20.69
CA ASN A 163 35.14 -1.55 19.51
C ASN A 163 34.09 -2.38 18.74
N GLU A 164 33.64 -3.52 19.29
CA GLU A 164 32.61 -4.35 18.74
C GLU A 164 31.33 -4.24 19.56
N LEU A 165 30.17 -4.23 18.88
CA LEU A 165 28.86 -4.26 19.53
C LEU A 165 28.61 -5.66 20.11
N ASN A 166 28.18 -5.70 21.35
CA ASN A 166 27.95 -6.94 22.11
C ASN A 166 26.56 -6.92 22.76
N SER A 167 25.91 -8.07 22.79
CA SER A 167 24.78 -8.37 23.66
C SER A 167 25.31 -8.67 25.06
N ILE A 168 24.80 -7.98 26.07
CA ILE A 168 25.34 -7.99 27.42
C ILE A 168 24.28 -8.39 28.43
N VAL A 169 24.70 -9.25 29.36
CA VAL A 169 23.93 -9.62 30.58
C VAL A 169 24.79 -9.48 31.80
N ILE A 170 24.36 -8.67 32.77
CA ILE A 170 25.07 -8.42 34.03
C ILE A 170 24.24 -8.98 35.19
N PHE A 171 24.88 -9.70 36.10
CA PHE A 171 24.23 -10.25 37.29
C PHE A 171 25.18 -10.22 38.49
N LYS A 172 24.61 -10.16 39.71
CA LYS A 172 25.37 -10.12 40.97
C LYS A 172 25.83 -11.50 41.40
N ILE A 173 27.04 -11.51 42.00
CA ILE A 173 27.60 -12.67 42.70
C ILE A 173 27.40 -12.49 44.21
N PHE A 174 26.98 -13.55 44.86
CA PHE A 174 26.74 -13.54 46.31
C PHE A 174 27.63 -14.57 47.00
N SER A 175 28.17 -14.18 48.14
CA SER A 175 28.82 -15.07 49.11
C SER A 175 28.08 -14.93 50.44
N ASN A 176 27.63 -16.06 51.00
CA ASN A 176 26.88 -16.08 52.26
C ASN A 176 25.71 -15.05 52.33
N GLY A 177 25.01 -14.87 51.22
CA GLY A 177 23.90 -13.92 51.14
C GLY A 177 24.29 -12.44 50.97
N ARG A 178 25.58 -12.12 50.96
CA ARG A 178 26.10 -10.76 50.71
C ARG A 178 26.61 -10.65 49.27
N PRO A 179 26.29 -9.57 48.54
CA PRO A 179 26.87 -9.36 47.23
C PRO A 179 28.37 -9.09 47.36
N ILE A 180 29.19 -9.78 46.58
CA ILE A 180 30.64 -9.62 46.55
C ILE A 180 31.16 -9.00 45.26
N GLY A 181 30.31 -8.91 44.22
CA GLY A 181 30.65 -8.35 42.93
C GLY A 181 29.58 -8.63 41.87
N SER A 182 29.95 -8.38 40.65
CA SER A 182 29.08 -8.62 39.49
C SER A 182 29.87 -9.37 38.40
N ILE A 183 29.14 -10.17 37.59
CA ILE A 183 29.66 -10.78 36.37
C ILE A 183 28.91 -10.22 35.20
N LEU A 184 29.63 -9.88 34.15
CA LEU A 184 29.12 -9.50 32.86
C LEU A 184 29.42 -10.63 31.86
N TYR A 185 28.39 -11.12 31.20
CA TYR A 185 28.51 -11.92 30.00
C TYR A 185 28.35 -11.02 28.77
N GLY A 186 29.31 -11.11 27.84
CA GLY A 186 29.28 -10.47 26.55
C GLY A 186 29.20 -11.51 25.43
N LYS A 187 28.31 -11.29 24.49
CA LYS A 187 28.22 -12.05 23.23
C LYS A 187 28.32 -11.10 22.05
N LYS A 188 29.24 -11.36 21.13
CA LYS A 188 29.37 -10.58 19.90
C LYS A 188 28.03 -10.52 19.17
N ILE A 189 27.68 -9.35 18.65
CA ILE A 189 26.40 -9.13 17.97
C ILE A 189 26.35 -9.79 16.60
N THR A 190 27.51 -10.00 15.94
CA THR A 190 27.59 -10.49 14.56
C THR A 190 26.77 -11.76 14.30
N PRO A 191 26.85 -12.84 15.10
CA PRO A 191 26.02 -14.03 14.86
C PRO A 191 24.51 -13.77 15.03
N LEU A 192 24.13 -12.76 15.82
CA LEU A 192 22.73 -12.36 15.99
C LEU A 192 22.26 -11.59 14.76
N ILE A 193 23.14 -10.75 14.20
CA ILE A 193 22.88 -10.04 12.94
C ILE A 193 22.75 -11.04 11.79
N ASP A 194 23.62 -12.03 11.68
CA ASP A 194 23.53 -13.08 10.65
C ASP A 194 22.17 -13.81 10.74
N SER A 195 21.77 -14.17 11.96
CA SER A 195 20.45 -14.79 12.19
C SER A 195 19.28 -13.84 11.81
N PHE A 196 19.45 -12.54 12.04
CA PHE A 196 18.47 -11.54 11.61
C PHE A 196 18.41 -11.41 10.09
N VAL A 197 19.56 -11.29 9.44
CA VAL A 197 19.67 -11.18 7.97
C VAL A 197 19.01 -12.36 7.27
N GLU A 198 19.21 -13.57 7.80
CA GLU A 198 18.58 -14.78 7.27
C GLU A 198 17.05 -14.81 7.55
N GLY A 199 16.66 -14.54 8.78
CA GLY A 199 15.27 -14.63 9.22
C GLY A 199 14.38 -13.51 8.68
N ALA A 200 14.88 -12.28 8.61
CA ALA A 200 14.17 -11.12 8.11
C ALA A 200 14.32 -10.89 6.60
N GLN A 201 15.27 -11.58 5.94
CA GLN A 201 15.67 -11.34 4.55
C GLN A 201 15.98 -9.84 4.30
N ALA A 202 16.76 -9.25 5.21
CA ALA A 202 17.08 -7.83 5.23
C ALA A 202 18.53 -7.60 5.59
N ASP A 203 19.17 -6.57 5.07
CA ASP A 203 20.47 -6.11 5.54
C ASP A 203 20.33 -5.33 6.84
N PHE A 204 21.37 -5.39 7.64
CA PHE A 204 21.52 -4.71 8.92
C PHE A 204 22.62 -3.65 8.82
N ILE A 205 22.33 -2.42 9.24
CA ILE A 205 23.32 -1.35 9.32
C ILE A 205 23.27 -0.75 10.73
N ALA A 206 24.44 -0.61 11.36
CA ALA A 206 24.60 0.17 12.58
C ALA A 206 25.70 1.21 12.37
N LEU A 207 25.38 2.48 12.57
CA LEU A 207 26.33 3.57 12.44
C LEU A 207 27.08 3.79 13.74
N LEU A 208 28.12 2.96 13.96
CA LEU A 208 29.03 3.08 15.09
C LEU A 208 30.06 4.19 14.80
N LYS A 209 30.48 4.92 15.83
CA LYS A 209 31.49 6.01 15.71
C LYS A 209 32.83 5.52 15.15
N ALA A 210 33.28 4.32 15.56
CA ALA A 210 34.57 3.78 15.17
C ALA A 210 34.56 3.19 13.76
N LYS A 211 33.53 2.43 13.42
CA LYS A 211 33.34 1.79 12.11
C LYS A 211 31.89 1.38 11.95
N PRO A 212 31.22 1.74 10.85
CA PRO A 212 29.87 1.25 10.60
C PRO A 212 29.89 -0.28 10.48
N LEU A 213 28.91 -0.91 11.11
CA LEU A 213 28.65 -2.33 10.97
C LEU A 213 27.57 -2.48 9.88
N PHE A 214 27.93 -3.16 8.80
CA PHE A 214 27.09 -3.28 7.62
C PHE A 214 27.12 -4.70 7.07
N THR A 215 25.94 -5.21 6.65
CA THR A 215 25.81 -6.47 5.92
C THR A 215 25.46 -6.19 4.47
N GLU A 216 26.21 -6.74 3.52
CA GLU A 216 26.06 -6.48 2.07
C GLU A 216 25.46 -7.69 1.36
N LYS A 217 24.33 -8.19 1.84
CA LYS A 217 23.68 -9.35 1.23
C LYS A 217 22.71 -8.94 0.10
N TYR A 218 22.00 -7.85 0.28
CA TYR A 218 20.93 -7.40 -0.62
C TYR A 218 21.24 -6.06 -1.29
N ILE A 219 21.92 -5.14 -0.58
CA ILE A 219 22.31 -3.82 -1.08
C ILE A 219 23.77 -3.54 -0.72
N SER A 220 24.53 -2.84 -1.57
CA SER A 220 25.89 -2.39 -1.24
C SER A 220 25.85 -1.15 -0.33
N PHE A 221 26.91 -0.95 0.47
CA PHE A 221 27.00 0.24 1.31
C PHE A 221 27.03 1.53 0.48
N GLU A 222 27.71 1.52 -0.66
CA GLU A 222 27.79 2.65 -1.59
C GLU A 222 26.40 3.03 -2.14
N ASP A 223 25.58 2.05 -2.54
CA ASP A 223 24.20 2.27 -2.98
C ASP A 223 23.32 2.81 -1.86
N PHE A 224 23.51 2.33 -0.64
CA PHE A 224 22.81 2.85 0.54
C PHE A 224 23.20 4.31 0.79
N GLU A 225 24.48 4.62 0.92
CA GLU A 225 24.99 5.95 1.27
C GLU A 225 24.59 7.00 0.22
N SER A 226 24.69 6.65 -1.07
CA SER A 226 24.35 7.55 -2.17
C SER A 226 22.87 7.87 -2.27
N ASN A 227 21.98 6.94 -1.88
CA ASN A 227 20.53 7.08 -1.98
C ASN A 227 19.85 7.40 -0.66
N PHE A 228 20.58 7.35 0.47
CA PHE A 228 20.04 7.67 1.78
C PHE A 228 19.85 9.18 1.94
N LYS A 229 18.60 9.64 1.85
CA LYS A 229 18.23 11.06 2.01
C LYS A 229 17.55 11.38 3.35
N GLY A 230 17.82 10.60 4.39
CA GLY A 230 17.17 10.74 5.69
C GLY A 230 15.64 10.52 5.63
N ASN A 231 15.04 9.99 6.68
CA ASN A 231 13.58 9.80 6.90
C ASN A 231 12.73 9.26 5.71
N GLN A 232 13.34 8.71 4.68
CA GLN A 232 12.61 8.04 3.61
C GLN A 232 12.53 6.55 3.95
N GLY A 233 11.34 6.06 4.26
CA GLY A 233 11.10 4.62 4.49
C GLY A 233 11.29 3.74 3.25
N PHE A 234 11.85 4.28 2.16
CA PHE A 234 11.94 3.64 0.86
C PHE A 234 13.13 4.16 0.06
N ILE A 235 13.89 3.26 -0.57
CA ILE A 235 15.02 3.56 -1.46
C ILE A 235 14.79 2.84 -2.79
N GLU A 236 14.95 3.56 -3.90
CA GLU A 236 15.02 2.97 -5.25
C GLU A 236 16.44 3.14 -5.81
N THR A 237 17.07 2.03 -6.17
CA THR A 237 18.37 2.02 -6.85
C THR A 237 18.47 0.83 -7.80
N ASN A 238 19.11 1.01 -8.96
CA ASN A 238 19.34 -0.04 -9.96
C ASN A 238 18.09 -0.85 -10.32
N ASN A 239 16.92 -0.19 -10.52
CA ASN A 239 15.61 -0.83 -10.77
C ASN A 239 15.12 -1.77 -9.65
N ARG A 240 15.68 -1.64 -8.44
CA ARG A 240 15.25 -2.38 -7.25
C ARG A 240 14.68 -1.41 -6.22
N ALA A 241 13.70 -1.89 -5.48
CA ALA A 241 13.00 -1.16 -4.45
C ALA A 241 13.31 -1.77 -3.08
N PHE A 242 13.76 -0.95 -2.14
CA PHE A 242 14.11 -1.37 -0.79
C PHE A 242 13.27 -0.62 0.24
N SER A 243 12.72 -1.35 1.22
CA SER A 243 12.19 -0.73 2.43
C SER A 243 13.34 -0.38 3.36
N LEU A 244 13.28 0.81 3.95
CA LEU A 244 14.24 1.28 4.95
C LEU A 244 13.50 1.49 6.27
N ASN A 245 13.90 0.76 7.31
CA ASN A 245 13.38 0.90 8.65
C ASN A 245 14.47 1.44 9.58
N GLU A 246 14.32 2.68 10.03
CA GLU A 246 15.20 3.31 10.99
C GLU A 246 14.77 2.97 12.42
N ASN A 247 15.72 2.46 13.21
CA ASN A 247 15.56 2.12 14.61
C ASN A 247 16.67 2.72 15.46
N LYS A 248 16.48 2.71 16.76
CA LYS A 248 17.44 3.21 17.73
C LYS A 248 17.81 2.12 18.72
N LEU A 249 19.11 1.84 18.84
CA LEU A 249 19.66 0.96 19.86
C LEU A 249 20.18 1.81 21.02
N SER A 250 19.64 1.60 22.21
CA SER A 250 20.17 2.21 23.43
C SER A 250 21.21 1.27 24.03
N LEU A 251 22.41 1.79 24.23
CA LEU A 251 23.50 1.08 24.91
C LEU A 251 23.41 1.25 26.43
N LEU A 252 24.06 0.37 27.16
CA LEU A 252 24.12 0.41 28.63
C LEU A 252 24.88 1.62 29.20
N ASN A 253 25.68 2.32 28.39
CA ASN A 253 26.33 3.58 28.74
C ASN A 253 25.40 4.81 28.54
N GLY A 254 24.16 4.61 28.02
CA GLY A 254 23.21 5.67 27.71
C GLY A 254 23.35 6.23 26.29
N GLU A 255 24.35 5.81 25.52
CA GLU A 255 24.48 6.19 24.10
C GLU A 255 23.38 5.54 23.26
N VAL A 256 22.91 6.29 22.26
CA VAL A 256 21.90 5.80 21.31
C VAL A 256 22.53 5.73 19.92
N ILE A 257 22.48 4.55 19.31
CA ILE A 257 23.04 4.27 17.99
C ILE A 257 21.88 4.10 17.00
N PRO A 258 21.87 4.84 15.88
CA PRO A 258 20.93 4.58 14.81
C PRO A 258 21.26 3.26 14.11
N ILE A 259 20.24 2.45 13.90
CA ILE A 259 20.33 1.22 13.11
C ILE A 259 19.29 1.26 12.01
N PHE A 260 19.59 0.60 10.90
CA PHE A 260 18.70 0.51 9.75
C PHE A 260 18.56 -0.95 9.33
N PHE A 261 17.32 -1.32 9.04
CA PHE A 261 17.00 -2.60 8.41
C PHE A 261 16.55 -2.33 6.99
N ILE A 262 17.21 -2.98 6.03
CA ILE A 262 16.94 -2.76 4.60
C ILE A 262 16.52 -4.08 3.96
N ARG A 263 15.30 -4.11 3.42
CA ARG A 263 14.76 -5.28 2.74
C ARG A 263 14.40 -4.98 1.30
N ASP A 264 14.78 -5.89 0.41
CA ASP A 264 14.33 -5.85 -0.98
C ASP A 264 12.83 -6.17 -1.06
N ILE A 265 12.06 -5.20 -1.55
CA ILE A 265 10.62 -5.29 -1.76
C ILE A 265 10.24 -5.16 -3.24
N THR A 266 11.23 -5.31 -4.14
CA THR A 266 11.04 -5.14 -5.59
C THR A 266 9.92 -6.03 -6.12
N SER A 267 9.89 -7.30 -5.73
CA SER A 267 8.86 -8.25 -6.16
C SER A 267 7.46 -7.81 -5.71
N ALA A 268 7.32 -7.40 -4.46
CA ALA A 268 6.05 -6.92 -3.93
C ALA A 268 5.57 -5.67 -4.69
N ILE A 269 6.44 -4.67 -4.87
CA ILE A 269 6.11 -3.45 -5.60
C ILE A 269 5.79 -3.75 -7.08
N SER A 270 6.54 -4.63 -7.74
CA SER A 270 6.29 -4.99 -9.14
C SER A 270 4.97 -5.72 -9.34
N GLU A 271 4.62 -6.64 -8.45
CA GLU A 271 3.32 -7.32 -8.46
C GLU A 271 2.15 -6.35 -8.30
N TYR A 272 2.23 -5.44 -7.33
CA TYR A 272 1.22 -4.39 -7.17
C TYR A 272 1.12 -3.49 -8.39
N ASN A 273 2.25 -3.04 -8.95
CA ASN A 273 2.26 -2.24 -10.18
C ASN A 273 1.57 -2.97 -11.34
N ARG A 274 1.82 -4.27 -11.49
CA ARG A 274 1.15 -5.10 -12.50
C ARG A 274 -0.36 -5.17 -12.29
N ILE A 275 -0.81 -5.38 -11.04
CA ILE A 275 -2.24 -5.40 -10.69
C ILE A 275 -2.88 -4.05 -11.01
N PHE A 276 -2.23 -2.93 -10.65
CA PHE A 276 -2.73 -1.58 -10.96
C PHE A 276 -2.83 -1.31 -12.46
N LEU A 277 -1.85 -1.75 -13.24
CA LEU A 277 -1.91 -1.64 -14.70
C LEU A 277 -3.07 -2.43 -15.30
N ILE A 278 -3.27 -3.66 -14.85
CA ILE A 278 -4.39 -4.51 -15.29
C ILE A 278 -5.73 -3.88 -14.89
N ALA A 279 -5.87 -3.45 -13.65
CA ALA A 279 -7.08 -2.78 -13.16
C ALA A 279 -7.36 -1.49 -13.93
N GLY A 280 -6.36 -0.65 -14.18
CA GLY A 280 -6.48 0.55 -15.00
C GLY A 280 -6.95 0.26 -16.42
N PHE A 281 -6.38 -0.77 -17.06
CA PHE A 281 -6.79 -1.20 -18.39
C PHE A 281 -8.23 -1.72 -18.42
N LEU A 282 -8.64 -2.51 -17.42
CA LEU A 282 -10.02 -3.01 -17.29
C LEU A 282 -11.02 -1.87 -17.10
N ILE A 283 -10.69 -0.89 -16.26
CA ILE A 283 -11.53 0.29 -16.04
C ILE A 283 -11.68 1.08 -17.35
N LEU A 284 -10.58 1.35 -18.05
CA LEU A 284 -10.60 2.09 -19.29
C LEU A 284 -11.41 1.36 -20.38
N SER A 285 -11.23 0.05 -20.51
CA SER A 285 -11.98 -0.78 -21.47
C SER A 285 -13.48 -0.82 -21.16
N ALA A 286 -13.85 -0.91 -19.88
CA ALA A 286 -15.25 -0.86 -19.44
C ALA A 286 -15.89 0.49 -19.74
N LEU A 287 -15.21 1.60 -19.48
CA LEU A 287 -15.70 2.95 -19.80
C LEU A 287 -15.89 3.14 -21.31
N LEU A 288 -14.96 2.64 -22.13
CA LEU A 288 -15.05 2.69 -23.59
C LEU A 288 -16.24 1.86 -24.09
N LEU A 289 -16.44 0.67 -23.57
CA LEU A 289 -17.56 -0.20 -23.91
C LEU A 289 -18.90 0.43 -23.54
N ILE A 290 -19.00 1.01 -22.33
CA ILE A 290 -20.20 1.77 -21.90
C ILE A 290 -20.44 2.94 -22.85
N GLY A 291 -19.41 3.70 -23.24
CA GLY A 291 -19.52 4.80 -24.19
C GLY A 291 -20.06 4.35 -25.54
N ILE A 292 -19.58 3.23 -26.08
CA ILE A 292 -20.05 2.64 -27.33
C ILE A 292 -21.54 2.25 -27.20
N ILE A 293 -21.92 1.57 -26.12
CA ILE A 293 -23.30 1.16 -25.87
C ILE A 293 -24.22 2.36 -25.80
N ILE A 294 -23.86 3.42 -25.10
CA ILE A 294 -24.65 4.66 -24.99
C ILE A 294 -24.82 5.32 -26.35
N VAL A 295 -23.74 5.44 -27.13
CA VAL A 295 -23.80 6.00 -28.48
C VAL A 295 -24.75 5.17 -29.39
N PHE A 296 -24.68 3.84 -29.27
CA PHE A 296 -25.56 2.95 -30.03
C PHE A 296 -27.03 3.12 -29.63
N ILE A 297 -27.35 3.15 -28.33
CA ILE A 297 -28.72 3.37 -27.81
C ILE A 297 -29.25 4.73 -28.26
N LEU A 298 -28.45 5.79 -28.17
CA LEU A 298 -28.84 7.12 -28.62
C LEU A 298 -29.08 7.15 -30.11
N ARG A 299 -28.22 6.51 -30.91
CA ARG A 299 -28.45 6.45 -32.37
C ARG A 299 -29.72 5.70 -32.72
N ALA A 300 -29.98 4.56 -32.11
CA ALA A 300 -31.16 3.76 -32.32
C ALA A 300 -32.45 4.48 -31.84
N GLY A 301 -32.37 5.22 -30.73
CA GLY A 301 -33.50 5.99 -30.19
C GLY A 301 -33.88 7.23 -31.00
N PHE A 302 -32.89 7.99 -31.48
CA PHE A 302 -33.12 9.24 -32.18
C PHE A 302 -33.50 9.07 -33.67
N LYS A 303 -33.14 7.95 -34.30
CA LYS A 303 -33.42 7.68 -35.71
C LYS A 303 -34.92 7.76 -36.05
N PRO A 304 -35.84 7.12 -35.31
CA PRO A 304 -37.28 7.21 -35.56
C PRO A 304 -37.85 8.62 -35.31
N LEU A 305 -37.33 9.35 -34.32
CA LEU A 305 -37.72 10.71 -34.02
C LEU A 305 -37.42 11.66 -35.19
N TYR A 306 -36.25 11.56 -35.81
CA TYR A 306 -35.90 12.35 -37.00
C TYR A 306 -36.80 11.98 -38.18
N SER A 307 -37.13 10.70 -38.38
CA SER A 307 -38.06 10.26 -39.39
C SER A 307 -39.46 10.88 -39.20
N ALA A 308 -39.95 10.94 -37.96
CA ALA A 308 -41.23 11.59 -37.64
C ALA A 308 -41.21 13.11 -37.89
N ILE A 309 -40.10 13.79 -37.56
CA ILE A 309 -39.91 15.22 -37.83
C ILE A 309 -39.89 15.50 -39.34
N ASP A 310 -39.15 14.70 -40.11
CA ASP A 310 -39.09 14.84 -41.58
C ASP A 310 -40.42 14.57 -42.22
N ALA A 311 -41.18 13.59 -41.72
CA ALA A 311 -42.57 13.34 -42.16
C ALA A 311 -43.48 14.53 -41.87
N LEU A 312 -43.43 15.11 -40.65
CA LEU A 312 -44.21 16.34 -40.32
C LEU A 312 -43.85 17.51 -41.23
N LYS A 313 -42.56 17.71 -41.51
CA LYS A 313 -42.09 18.76 -42.41
C LYS A 313 -42.63 18.56 -43.85
N SER A 314 -42.64 17.33 -44.34
CA SER A 314 -43.20 17.00 -45.66
C SER A 314 -44.70 17.21 -45.69
N LEU A 315 -45.43 16.80 -44.65
CA LEU A 315 -46.89 17.04 -44.52
C LEU A 315 -47.19 18.52 -44.45
N SER A 316 -46.41 19.35 -43.76
CA SER A 316 -46.62 20.81 -43.74
C SER A 316 -46.42 21.48 -45.11
N ASN A 317 -45.61 20.90 -45.99
CA ASN A 317 -45.37 21.33 -47.33
C ASN A 317 -46.45 20.77 -48.34
N GLY A 318 -47.47 20.12 -47.81
CA GLY A 318 -48.56 19.56 -48.62
C GLY A 318 -48.30 18.19 -49.24
N ASN A 319 -47.16 17.61 -49.00
CA ASN A 319 -46.84 16.27 -49.47
C ASN A 319 -47.38 15.20 -48.49
N THR A 320 -48.54 14.63 -48.84
CA THR A 320 -49.18 13.56 -48.05
C THR A 320 -48.67 12.15 -48.37
N ASN A 321 -47.77 12.01 -49.37
CA ASN A 321 -47.23 10.71 -49.78
C ASN A 321 -45.92 10.40 -48.98
N VAL A 322 -46.02 10.46 -47.68
CA VAL A 322 -44.87 10.18 -46.73
C VAL A 322 -45.18 8.91 -45.96
N ASP A 323 -44.23 8.01 -45.90
CA ASP A 323 -44.38 6.80 -45.09
C ASP A 323 -44.00 7.07 -43.63
N VAL A 324 -44.91 6.76 -42.70
CA VAL A 324 -44.69 6.89 -41.25
C VAL A 324 -44.81 5.51 -40.62
N THR A 325 -43.66 4.88 -40.40
CA THR A 325 -43.61 3.56 -39.76
C THR A 325 -43.62 3.69 -38.24
N VAL A 326 -44.57 3.06 -37.57
CA VAL A 326 -44.69 2.94 -36.13
C VAL A 326 -44.07 1.58 -35.73
N SER A 327 -42.82 1.57 -35.30
CA SER A 327 -42.07 0.31 -34.98
C SER A 327 -41.81 0.09 -33.49
N ARG A 328 -42.28 0.99 -32.59
CA ARG A 328 -41.99 0.97 -31.16
C ARG A 328 -43.19 1.32 -30.31
N ASN A 329 -43.22 0.80 -29.07
CA ASN A 329 -44.31 1.07 -28.10
C ASN A 329 -43.86 2.01 -26.95
N ASP A 330 -42.84 2.84 -27.20
CA ASP A 330 -42.36 3.87 -26.29
C ASP A 330 -42.85 5.28 -26.66
N GLU A 331 -42.34 6.33 -25.99
CA GLU A 331 -42.71 7.73 -26.25
C GLU A 331 -42.41 8.14 -27.69
N VAL A 332 -41.35 7.59 -28.27
CA VAL A 332 -41.02 7.85 -29.69
C VAL A 332 -42.04 7.18 -30.62
N GLY A 333 -42.52 5.99 -30.28
CA GLY A 333 -43.60 5.31 -30.98
C GLY A 333 -44.95 6.06 -30.90
N GLN A 334 -45.24 6.68 -29.73
CA GLN A 334 -46.44 7.54 -29.56
C GLN A 334 -46.37 8.77 -30.47
N ILE A 335 -45.20 9.42 -30.61
CA ILE A 335 -44.98 10.53 -31.51
C ILE A 335 -45.23 10.09 -32.96
N ALA A 336 -44.67 8.95 -33.38
CA ALA A 336 -44.87 8.42 -34.72
C ALA A 336 -46.35 8.11 -34.99
N THR A 337 -47.09 7.57 -34.02
CA THR A 337 -48.53 7.33 -34.09
C THR A 337 -49.33 8.64 -34.27
N ALA A 338 -48.97 9.66 -33.45
CA ALA A 338 -49.59 10.99 -33.57
C ALA A 338 -49.37 11.61 -34.96
N VAL A 339 -48.14 11.48 -35.51
CA VAL A 339 -47.82 11.95 -36.89
C VAL A 339 -48.63 11.19 -37.95
N LYS A 340 -48.80 9.87 -37.77
CA LYS A 340 -49.64 9.05 -38.66
C LYS A 340 -51.10 9.49 -38.63
N SER A 341 -51.65 9.67 -37.43
CA SER A 341 -53.08 10.18 -37.31
C SER A 341 -53.20 11.56 -37.87
N PHE A 342 -52.23 12.46 -37.75
CA PHE A 342 -52.25 13.77 -38.40
C PHE A 342 -52.18 13.65 -39.90
N LYS A 343 -51.37 12.78 -40.48
CA LYS A 343 -51.40 12.48 -41.94
C LYS A 343 -52.75 12.04 -42.41
N GLU A 344 -53.42 11.09 -41.74
CA GLU A 344 -54.73 10.58 -42.07
C GLU A 344 -55.80 11.70 -42.02
N ALA A 345 -55.73 12.56 -41.00
CA ALA A 345 -56.64 13.72 -40.91
C ALA A 345 -56.42 14.70 -42.06
N LEU A 346 -55.14 14.98 -42.46
CA LEU A 346 -54.87 15.85 -43.62
C LEU A 346 -55.42 15.28 -44.95
N ILE A 347 -55.26 13.97 -45.19
CA ILE A 347 -55.78 13.29 -46.37
C ILE A 347 -57.28 13.37 -46.37
N ASN A 348 -57.96 13.07 -45.25
CA ASN A 348 -59.44 13.18 -45.15
C ASN A 348 -59.94 14.62 -45.39
N TYR A 349 -59.24 15.62 -44.82
CA TYR A 349 -59.54 17.01 -45.03
C TYR A 349 -59.39 17.40 -46.51
N GLY A 350 -58.33 16.95 -47.19
CA GLY A 350 -58.12 17.13 -48.63
C GLY A 350 -59.19 16.51 -49.47
N ASN A 351 -59.65 15.28 -49.15
CA ASN A 351 -60.71 14.58 -49.83
C ASN A 351 -62.08 15.29 -49.66
N ILE A 352 -62.40 15.73 -48.43
CA ILE A 352 -63.60 16.50 -48.15
C ILE A 352 -63.59 17.82 -48.94
N ARG A 353 -62.49 18.54 -48.98
CA ARG A 353 -62.31 19.79 -49.69
C ARG A 353 -62.51 19.59 -51.21
N SER A 354 -61.86 18.55 -51.76
CA SER A 354 -61.99 18.23 -53.21
C SER A 354 -63.39 17.82 -53.59
N SER A 355 -64.10 17.02 -52.79
CA SER A 355 -65.52 16.63 -53.03
C SER A 355 -66.45 17.83 -52.89
N THR A 356 -66.19 18.73 -51.90
CA THR A 356 -66.96 19.96 -51.76
C THR A 356 -66.79 20.88 -52.98
N LEU A 357 -65.55 21.04 -53.49
CA LEU A 357 -65.34 21.82 -54.75
C LEU A 357 -65.99 21.19 -55.95
N LYS A 358 -65.91 19.86 -56.08
CA LYS A 358 -66.60 19.15 -57.17
C LYS A 358 -68.11 19.30 -57.10
N ASN A 359 -68.70 19.14 -55.93
CA ASN A 359 -70.14 19.34 -55.72
C ASN A 359 -70.57 20.79 -56.05
N ARG A 360 -69.73 21.79 -55.69
CA ARG A 360 -69.97 23.18 -56.08
C ARG A 360 -69.94 23.37 -57.59
N GLN A 361 -68.94 22.83 -58.27
CA GLN A 361 -68.84 22.89 -59.72
C GLN A 361 -70.05 22.23 -60.39
N GLU A 362 -70.44 21.04 -59.90
CA GLU A 362 -71.63 20.34 -60.40
C GLU A 362 -72.94 21.14 -60.16
N GLN A 363 -73.04 21.84 -59.00
CA GLN A 363 -74.18 22.75 -58.73
C GLN A 363 -74.14 23.99 -59.60
N GLU A 364 -72.97 24.61 -59.80
CA GLU A 364 -72.84 25.76 -60.73
C GLU A 364 -73.17 25.36 -62.14
N GLU A 365 -72.73 24.20 -62.59
CA GLU A 365 -73.02 23.69 -63.90
C GLU A 365 -74.52 23.40 -64.09
N LYS A 366 -75.21 22.83 -63.08
CA LYS A 366 -76.64 22.66 -63.08
C LYS A 366 -77.40 23.97 -63.13
N ILE A 367 -76.97 24.96 -62.32
CA ILE A 367 -77.60 26.30 -62.32
C ILE A 367 -77.42 26.95 -63.69
N ILE A 368 -76.22 26.87 -64.28
CA ILE A 368 -75.95 27.42 -65.61
C ILE A 368 -76.88 26.75 -66.68
N ASN A 369 -76.94 25.39 -66.62
CA ASN A 369 -77.80 24.65 -67.60
C ASN A 369 -79.29 24.92 -67.41
N GLU A 370 -79.80 25.05 -66.18
CA GLU A 370 -81.15 25.42 -65.89
C GLU A 370 -81.43 26.87 -66.31
N THR A 371 -80.53 27.81 -66.08
CA THR A 371 -80.61 29.19 -66.49
C THR A 371 -80.61 29.31 -67.99
N LEU A 372 -79.73 28.57 -68.70
CA LEU A 372 -79.75 28.49 -70.17
C LEU A 372 -81.04 27.89 -70.71
N LYS A 373 -81.62 26.89 -70.06
CA LYS A 373 -82.88 26.29 -70.42
C LYS A 373 -84.08 27.27 -70.26
N LEU A 374 -84.06 28.01 -69.12
CA LEU A 374 -85.03 29.07 -68.90
C LEU A 374 -84.86 30.20 -69.90
N ALA A 375 -83.65 30.63 -70.23
CA ALA A 375 -83.37 31.62 -71.25
C ALA A 375 -83.82 31.18 -72.63
N SER A 376 -83.82 29.89 -72.96
CA SER A 376 -84.30 29.35 -74.25
C SER A 376 -85.82 29.37 -74.38
N LEU A 377 -86.57 29.46 -73.28
CA LEU A 377 -88.02 29.51 -73.24
C LEU A 377 -88.57 30.95 -73.29
N LEU A 378 -87.71 31.99 -73.17
CA LEU A 378 -88.11 33.38 -73.24
C LEU A 378 -88.30 33.85 -74.75
N PRO A 379 -89.26 34.73 -75.08
CA PRO A 379 -89.39 35.31 -76.39
C PRO A 379 -88.15 36.08 -76.83
N VAL A 380 -87.84 36.09 -78.14
CA VAL A 380 -86.62 36.62 -78.78
C VAL A 380 -86.25 38.04 -78.35
N GLU A 381 -87.30 38.88 -78.02
CA GLU A 381 -87.05 40.25 -77.55
C GLU A 381 -86.54 40.42 -76.16
N GLN A 382 -86.77 39.44 -75.22
CA GLN A 382 -86.31 39.48 -73.83
C GLN A 382 -84.96 38.75 -73.62
N ARG A 383 -84.34 38.11 -74.59
CA ARG A 383 -83.08 37.43 -74.57
C ARG A 383 -81.84 38.36 -74.58
N LYS A 384 -82.05 39.69 -74.84
CA LYS A 384 -80.95 40.65 -74.98
C LYS A 384 -80.48 41.28 -73.61
N GLU A 385 -81.24 41.11 -72.54
CA GLU A 385 -81.00 41.71 -71.22
C GLU A 385 -80.53 40.71 -70.16
N LEU A 386 -80.33 39.41 -70.44
CA LEU A 386 -79.72 38.37 -69.57
C LEU A 386 -78.36 37.98 -70.11
#